data_13e233dfabf78a92e6690e92bbbe2810
#
_entry.id   13e233dfabf78a92e6690e92bbbe2810
#
_cell.length_a   1.000
_cell.length_b   1.000
_cell.length_c   1.000
_cell.angle_alpha   90.00
_cell.angle_beta   90.00
_cell.angle_gamma   90.00
#
_symmetry.space_group_name_H-M   'P 1'
#
loop_
_entity.id
_entity.type
_entity.pdbx_description
1 polymer ?
#
loop_
_entity_poly.entity_id
_entity_poly.type
_entity_poly.pdbx_seq_one_letter_code
_entity_poly.pdbx_strand_id
1 'polypeptide(L)'
;MTFDNRTTEAQQVAQTLGIIVGAASCCEEVTEERVNSVTAKLRRLVSAAADDTSDADAADQEFSAALEVGKTAVETGKIDPHYAEVALVELEQQLAT
;
A
#
# COMPACT_ATOMS: atom_id res chain seq x y z
N MET A 1 -4.42 -20.03 -24.13
CA MET A 1 -3.44 -19.15 -24.15
C MET A 1 -3.25 -18.46 -22.89
N THR A 2 -2.12 -18.35 -22.47
CA THR A 2 -1.92 -17.80 -21.20
C THR A 2 -1.27 -16.51 -21.30
N PHE A 3 -1.76 -15.54 -20.67
CA PHE A 3 -1.14 -14.33 -20.64
C PHE A 3 -0.49 -14.18 -19.37
N ASP A 4 0.69 -13.74 -19.40
CA ASP A 4 1.38 -13.46 -18.21
C ASP A 4 1.11 -12.09 -17.71
N ASN A 5 -0.14 -11.71 -17.82
CA ASN A 5 -0.57 -10.48 -17.23
C ASN A 5 -0.92 -10.65 -15.79
N ARG A 6 -0.68 -11.83 -15.28
CA ARG A 6 -0.99 -12.13 -13.92
C ARG A 6 -0.08 -11.34 -13.02
N THR A 7 -0.67 -10.55 -12.14
CA THR A 7 0.07 -9.81 -11.12
C THR A 7 0.67 -10.80 -10.12
N THR A 8 1.92 -10.61 -9.77
CA THR A 8 2.56 -11.47 -8.78
C THR A 8 1.98 -11.18 -7.39
N GLU A 9 2.21 -12.10 -6.45
CA GLU A 9 1.75 -11.90 -5.08
C GLU A 9 2.32 -10.60 -4.48
N ALA A 10 3.61 -10.33 -4.71
CA ALA A 10 4.22 -9.11 -4.22
C ALA A 10 3.54 -7.88 -4.79
N GLN A 11 3.22 -7.90 -6.08
CA GLN A 11 2.54 -6.77 -6.72
C GLN A 11 1.12 -6.60 -6.21
N GLN A 12 0.40 -7.69 -5.99
CA GLN A 12 -0.97 -7.62 -5.44
C GLN A 12 -0.98 -7.05 -4.04
N VAL A 13 -0.05 -7.49 -3.20
CA VAL A 13 0.10 -6.98 -1.84
C VAL A 13 0.43 -5.49 -1.89
N ALA A 14 1.36 -5.11 -2.77
CA ALA A 14 1.75 -3.71 -2.92
C ALA A 14 0.58 -2.82 -3.33
N GLN A 15 -0.24 -3.29 -4.26
CA GLN A 15 -1.42 -2.53 -4.70
C GLN A 15 -2.40 -2.33 -3.55
N THR A 16 -2.74 -3.40 -2.85
CA THR A 16 -3.72 -3.32 -1.77
C THR A 16 -3.23 -2.42 -0.64
N LEU A 17 -2.00 -2.63 -0.19
CA LEU A 17 -1.45 -1.88 0.93
C LEU A 17 -1.20 -0.43 0.55
N GLY A 18 -0.76 -0.19 -0.68
CA GLY A 18 -0.54 1.17 -1.17
C GLY A 18 -1.81 1.99 -1.20
N ILE A 19 -2.92 1.38 -1.66
CA ILE A 19 -4.21 2.07 -1.70
C ILE A 19 -4.65 2.44 -0.27
N ILE A 20 -4.50 1.52 0.68
CA ILE A 20 -4.87 1.78 2.07
C ILE A 20 -4.04 2.93 2.65
N VAL A 21 -2.73 2.88 2.47
CA VAL A 21 -1.84 3.91 3.00
C VAL A 21 -2.09 5.26 2.34
N GLY A 22 -2.27 5.26 1.01
CA GLY A 22 -2.56 6.48 0.26
C GLY A 22 -3.85 7.14 0.72
N ALA A 23 -4.90 6.34 0.88
CA ALA A 23 -6.19 6.85 1.35
C ALA A 23 -6.08 7.34 2.80
N ALA A 24 -5.40 6.60 3.67
CA ALA A 24 -5.22 6.98 5.06
C ALA A 24 -4.43 8.27 5.22
N SER A 25 -3.49 8.52 4.31
CA SER A 25 -2.66 9.72 4.37
C SER A 25 -3.49 11.00 4.18
N CYS A 26 -4.71 10.88 3.67
CA CYS A 26 -5.62 12.01 3.51
C CYS A 26 -6.37 12.31 4.80
N CYS A 27 -6.29 11.47 5.81
CA CYS A 27 -6.95 11.69 7.08
C CYS A 27 -6.09 12.61 7.95
N GLU A 28 -6.70 13.65 8.52
CA GLU A 28 -5.98 14.61 9.34
C GLU A 28 -5.35 13.99 10.58
N GLU A 29 -5.93 12.91 11.07
CA GLU A 29 -5.44 12.23 12.27
C GLU A 29 -4.19 11.39 11.98
N VAL A 30 -3.89 11.14 10.71
CA VAL A 30 -2.74 10.35 10.32
C VAL A 30 -1.57 11.29 10.05
N THR A 31 -0.53 11.20 10.87
CA THR A 31 0.63 12.05 10.73
C THR A 31 1.55 11.55 9.61
N GLU A 32 2.36 12.45 9.09
CA GLU A 32 3.35 12.10 8.08
C GLU A 32 4.33 11.06 8.61
N GLU A 33 4.70 11.17 9.89
CA GLU A 33 5.58 10.19 10.53
C GLU A 33 5.00 8.79 10.51
N ARG A 34 3.70 8.68 10.79
CA ARG A 34 3.03 7.37 10.76
C ARG A 34 3.05 6.80 9.35
N VAL A 35 2.73 7.63 8.37
CA VAL A 35 2.72 7.21 6.97
C VAL A 35 4.11 6.73 6.56
N ASN A 36 5.14 7.49 6.88
CA ASN A 36 6.52 7.14 6.52
C ASN A 36 6.97 5.85 7.20
N SER A 37 6.63 5.68 8.46
CA SER A 37 7.01 4.48 9.21
C SER A 37 6.35 3.23 8.64
N VAL A 38 5.04 3.30 8.39
CA VAL A 38 4.30 2.18 7.82
C VAL A 38 4.80 1.87 6.42
N THR A 39 5.02 2.92 5.61
CA THR A 39 5.49 2.75 4.24
C THR A 39 6.83 2.01 4.21
N ALA A 40 7.76 2.38 5.09
CA ALA A 40 9.06 1.71 5.15
C ALA A 40 8.90 0.23 5.48
N LYS A 41 8.04 -0.09 6.44
CA LYS A 41 7.80 -1.48 6.85
C LYS A 41 7.12 -2.28 5.74
N LEU A 42 6.14 -1.67 5.07
CA LEU A 42 5.42 -2.34 4.00
C LEU A 42 6.31 -2.59 2.78
N ARG A 43 7.21 -1.66 2.48
CA ARG A 43 8.16 -1.87 1.39
C ARG A 43 9.07 -3.05 1.66
N ARG A 44 9.49 -3.23 2.91
CA ARG A 44 10.28 -4.39 3.29
C ARG A 44 9.49 -5.69 3.13
N LEU A 45 8.23 -5.65 3.55
CA LEU A 45 7.35 -6.80 3.43
C LEU A 45 7.14 -7.19 1.97
N VAL A 46 6.86 -6.21 1.13
CA VAL A 46 6.64 -6.41 -0.30
C VAL A 46 7.92 -6.97 -0.94
N SER A 47 9.05 -6.41 -0.60
CA SER A 47 10.34 -6.87 -1.13
C SER A 47 10.63 -8.31 -0.71
N ALA A 48 10.27 -8.67 0.52
CA ALA A 48 10.46 -10.04 1.01
C ALA A 48 9.52 -11.03 0.31
N ALA A 49 8.37 -10.57 -0.14
CA ALA A 49 7.42 -11.42 -0.87
C ALA A 49 7.77 -11.56 -2.35
N ALA A 50 8.67 -10.73 -2.85
CA ALA A 50 9.02 -10.75 -4.27
C ALA A 50 9.89 -11.97 -4.60
N ASP A 51 9.72 -12.48 -5.83
CA ASP A 51 10.45 -13.65 -6.28
C ASP A 51 11.90 -13.32 -6.61
N ASP A 52 12.15 -12.12 -7.12
CA ASP A 52 13.51 -11.69 -7.49
C ASP A 52 13.58 -10.17 -7.45
N THR A 53 14.73 -9.61 -7.79
CA THR A 53 14.96 -8.17 -7.78
C THR A 53 14.03 -7.44 -8.75
N SER A 54 13.79 -8.02 -9.91
CA SER A 54 12.90 -7.43 -10.91
C SER A 54 11.48 -7.36 -10.40
N ASP A 55 11.01 -8.42 -9.75
CA ASP A 55 9.69 -8.46 -9.15
C ASP A 55 9.58 -7.47 -7.99
N ALA A 56 10.64 -7.34 -7.18
CA ALA A 56 10.68 -6.37 -6.09
C ALA A 56 10.57 -4.94 -6.63
N ASP A 57 11.27 -4.64 -7.71
CA ASP A 57 11.20 -3.31 -8.33
C ASP A 57 9.80 -3.04 -8.89
N ALA A 58 9.22 -4.03 -9.56
CA ALA A 58 7.87 -3.89 -10.09
C ALA A 58 6.85 -3.68 -8.96
N ALA A 59 6.98 -4.43 -7.88
CA ALA A 59 6.09 -4.29 -6.73
C ALA A 59 6.24 -2.92 -6.06
N ASP A 60 7.47 -2.41 -5.96
CA ASP A 60 7.70 -1.09 -5.40
C ASP A 60 7.04 0.00 -6.25
N GLN A 61 7.11 -0.13 -7.57
CA GLN A 61 6.43 0.80 -8.47
C GLN A 61 4.91 0.70 -8.32
N GLU A 62 4.39 -0.52 -8.18
CA GLU A 62 2.97 -0.74 -7.94
C GLU A 62 2.53 -0.11 -6.63
N PHE A 63 3.34 -0.21 -5.59
CA PHE A 63 3.06 0.40 -4.31
C PHE A 63 2.97 1.92 -4.43
N SER A 64 3.93 2.54 -5.13
CA SER A 64 3.94 3.98 -5.35
C SER A 64 2.72 4.44 -6.15
N ALA A 65 2.37 3.70 -7.20
CA ALA A 65 1.18 4.00 -7.99
C ALA A 65 -0.09 3.85 -7.15
N ALA A 66 -0.14 2.83 -6.31
CA ALA A 66 -1.29 2.57 -5.45
C ALA A 66 -1.49 3.66 -4.41
N LEU A 67 -0.41 4.27 -3.90
CA LEU A 67 -0.53 5.42 -3.01
C LEU A 67 -1.32 6.54 -3.66
N GLU A 68 -1.02 6.84 -4.93
CA GLU A 68 -1.74 7.87 -5.67
C GLU A 68 -3.18 7.47 -5.95
N VAL A 69 -3.42 6.20 -6.24
CA VAL A 69 -4.78 5.69 -6.45
C VAL A 69 -5.61 5.87 -5.18
N GLY A 70 -5.03 5.56 -4.02
CA GLY A 70 -5.72 5.74 -2.74
C GLY A 70 -6.07 7.19 -2.47
N LYS A 71 -5.13 8.10 -2.70
CA LYS A 71 -5.38 9.53 -2.51
C LYS A 71 -6.48 10.02 -3.43
N THR A 72 -6.43 9.64 -4.70
CA THR A 72 -7.43 10.02 -5.68
C THR A 72 -8.81 9.47 -5.30
N ALA A 73 -8.85 8.25 -4.81
CA ALA A 73 -10.12 7.64 -4.39
C ALA A 73 -10.78 8.41 -3.25
N VAL A 74 -9.99 8.94 -2.32
CA VAL A 74 -10.50 9.78 -1.25
C VAL A 74 -11.01 11.11 -1.82
N GLU A 75 -10.24 11.73 -2.70
CA GLU A 75 -10.60 13.01 -3.31
C GLU A 75 -11.89 12.90 -4.12
N THR A 76 -12.12 11.77 -4.76
CA THR A 76 -13.32 11.56 -5.57
C THR A 76 -14.47 10.94 -4.79
N GLY A 77 -14.31 10.74 -3.49
CA GLY A 77 -15.37 10.24 -2.63
C GLY A 77 -15.60 8.73 -2.72
N LYS A 78 -14.69 7.98 -3.32
CA LYS A 78 -14.82 6.54 -3.43
C LYS A 78 -14.39 5.80 -2.17
N ILE A 79 -13.48 6.39 -1.41
CA ILE A 79 -13.01 5.83 -0.15
C ILE A 79 -13.16 6.88 0.94
N ASP A 80 -13.72 6.47 2.09
CA ASP A 80 -13.80 7.34 3.25
C ASP A 80 -12.44 7.27 3.96
N PRO A 81 -11.78 8.40 4.21
CA PRO A 81 -10.48 8.40 4.88
C PRO A 81 -10.52 7.78 6.27
N HIS A 82 -11.66 7.82 6.96
CA HIS A 82 -11.79 7.19 8.28
C HIS A 82 -11.68 5.66 8.18
N TYR A 83 -12.27 5.07 7.15
CA TYR A 83 -12.12 3.63 6.93
C TYR A 83 -10.67 3.27 6.65
N ALA A 84 -10.01 4.08 5.87
CA ALA A 84 -8.60 3.85 5.55
C ALA A 84 -7.73 4.00 6.81
N GLU A 85 -8.07 4.93 7.69
CA GLU A 85 -7.33 5.13 8.93
C GLU A 85 -7.48 3.91 9.85
N VAL A 86 -8.68 3.35 9.94
CA VAL A 86 -8.90 2.13 10.73
C VAL A 86 -8.07 0.97 10.16
N ALA A 87 -8.05 0.82 8.83
CA ALA A 87 -7.25 -0.20 8.19
C ALA A 87 -5.75 0.02 8.45
N LEU A 88 -5.32 1.28 8.45
CA LEU A 88 -3.92 1.61 8.75
C LEU A 88 -3.55 1.21 10.18
N VAL A 89 -4.44 1.45 11.14
CA VAL A 89 -4.20 1.06 12.53
C VAL A 89 -4.03 -0.46 12.62
N GLU A 90 -4.86 -1.21 11.92
CA GLU A 90 -4.72 -2.67 11.89
C GLU A 90 -3.39 -3.10 11.29
N LEU A 91 -2.97 -2.46 10.22
CA LEU A 91 -1.67 -2.74 9.61
C LEU A 91 -0.54 -2.44 10.59
N GLU A 92 -0.61 -1.31 11.28
CA GLU A 92 0.40 -0.94 12.27
C GLU A 92 0.50 -1.99 13.37
N GLN A 93 -0.62 -2.50 13.82
CA GLN A 93 -0.65 -3.53 14.86
C GLN A 93 -0.02 -4.84 14.36
N GLN A 94 -0.33 -5.24 13.15
CA GLN A 94 0.23 -6.45 12.56
C GLN A 94 1.74 -6.32 12.35
N LEU A 95 2.20 -5.16 11.94
CA LEU A 95 3.61 -4.93 11.69
C LEU A 95 4.41 -4.80 12.97
N ALA A 96 3.75 -4.53 14.09
CA ALA A 96 4.39 -4.41 15.38
C ALA A 96 4.69 -5.77 16.05
N THR A 97 4.08 -6.84 15.57
CA THR A 97 4.28 -8.18 16.15
C THR A 97 5.43 -8.99 15.53
#